data_32ae50d311d03ee3e424391d3bc1e76b
#
_entry.id   32ae50d311d03ee3e424391d3bc1e76b
#
_cell.length_a   1.000
_cell.length_b   1.000
_cell.length_c   1.000
_cell.angle_alpha   90.00
_cell.angle_beta   90.00
_cell.angle_gamma   90.00
#
_symmetry.space_group_name_H-M   'P 1'
#
loop_
_entity.id
_entity.type
_entity.pdbx_description
1 polymer ?
#
loop_
_entity_poly.entity_id
_entity_poly.type
_entity_poly.pdbx_seq_one_letter_code
_entity_poly.pdbx_strand_id
1 'polypeptide(L)'
;GAGCEIGPFCVVGPQVELGRDVVLKSHVVVTGETVIGDGTVVFPFASVGEIPQDLKFKGERARLEIGQRNRIREYVTMNPGTEGGGGVTRIGDDGLFMAGSHVAHDCQIGDRVILVNNASVAGHCVLEDDVIIGGLSGVHQWVRIGRGAMIGAVTMVTADVIPFGLVQGPRGHLDGLNLVGLKRRGVARDDIHALRDMLARLGQGSFRDEARQMSAETNGPMVREVLDFILGPSDRSFLAPHP
;
A
#
# COMPACT_ATOMS: atom_id res chain seq x y z
N GLY A 1 -1.77 -0.41 25.88
CA GLY A 1 -1.00 0.74 26.40
C GLY A 1 -1.83 1.67 27.23
N ALA A 2 -1.20 2.68 27.82
CA ALA A 2 -1.89 3.70 28.59
C ALA A 2 -2.77 4.57 27.67
N GLY A 3 -3.89 5.11 28.20
CA GLY A 3 -4.78 6.00 27.46
C GLY A 3 -5.66 5.31 26.41
N CYS A 4 -5.66 3.99 26.31
CA CYS A 4 -6.52 3.29 25.36
C CYS A 4 -8.01 3.44 25.72
N GLU A 5 -8.85 3.67 24.71
CA GLU A 5 -10.30 3.68 24.81
C GLU A 5 -10.88 2.49 24.04
N ILE A 6 -11.64 1.63 24.74
CA ILE A 6 -12.30 0.47 24.13
C ILE A 6 -13.81 0.65 24.22
N GLY A 7 -14.44 0.89 23.08
CA GLY A 7 -15.88 1.08 22.97
C GLY A 7 -16.68 -0.21 23.25
N PRO A 8 -18.02 -0.10 23.35
CA PRO A 8 -18.87 -1.24 23.68
C PRO A 8 -18.84 -2.29 22.55
N PHE A 9 -19.03 -3.54 22.94
CA PHE A 9 -19.12 -4.71 22.04
C PHE A 9 -17.85 -4.98 21.22
N CYS A 10 -16.68 -4.47 21.66
CA CYS A 10 -15.40 -4.84 21.06
C CYS A 10 -14.98 -6.23 21.52
N VAL A 11 -14.33 -6.97 20.63
CA VAL A 11 -13.64 -8.23 20.91
C VAL A 11 -12.14 -8.01 20.72
N VAL A 12 -11.36 -8.25 21.76
CA VAL A 12 -9.89 -8.13 21.73
C VAL A 12 -9.29 -9.47 22.13
N GLY A 13 -8.54 -10.07 21.21
CA GLY A 13 -7.91 -11.37 21.41
C GLY A 13 -6.78 -11.35 22.45
N PRO A 14 -6.43 -12.50 23.04
CA PRO A 14 -5.44 -12.56 24.12
C PRO A 14 -4.00 -12.28 23.69
N GLN A 15 -3.69 -12.32 22.39
CA GLN A 15 -2.36 -12.05 21.83
C GLN A 15 -2.25 -10.67 21.16
N VAL A 16 -3.29 -9.82 21.37
CA VAL A 16 -3.32 -8.46 20.83
C VAL A 16 -2.54 -7.50 21.71
N GLU A 17 -1.69 -6.71 21.11
CA GLU A 17 -0.95 -5.63 21.77
C GLU A 17 -1.43 -4.27 21.26
N LEU A 18 -1.92 -3.42 22.15
CA LEU A 18 -2.30 -2.04 21.83
C LEU A 18 -1.26 -1.07 22.38
N GLY A 19 -0.75 -0.18 21.54
CA GLY A 19 0.08 0.95 21.93
C GLY A 19 -0.67 1.95 22.82
N ARG A 20 -0.10 3.12 23.04
CA ARG A 20 -0.71 4.20 23.84
C ARG A 20 -1.79 4.91 23.03
N ASP A 21 -2.83 5.38 23.73
CA ASP A 21 -3.88 6.23 23.15
C ASP A 21 -4.58 5.60 21.93
N VAL A 22 -4.60 4.27 21.82
CA VAL A 22 -5.35 3.55 20.80
C VAL A 22 -6.84 3.62 21.11
N VAL A 23 -7.66 3.95 20.12
CA VAL A 23 -9.11 4.02 20.26
C VAL A 23 -9.77 2.94 19.40
N LEU A 24 -10.43 1.98 20.03
CA LEU A 24 -11.33 1.06 19.38
C LEU A 24 -12.77 1.57 19.56
N LYS A 25 -13.43 1.95 18.46
CA LYS A 25 -14.84 2.35 18.50
C LYS A 25 -15.72 1.14 18.81
N SER A 26 -17.05 1.28 18.80
CA SER A 26 -17.93 0.14 19.07
C SER A 26 -17.83 -0.98 18.03
N HIS A 27 -18.05 -2.23 18.45
CA HIS A 27 -18.15 -3.41 17.57
C HIS A 27 -16.87 -3.68 16.74
N VAL A 28 -15.70 -3.31 17.23
CA VAL A 28 -14.43 -3.63 16.62
C VAL A 28 -13.98 -5.03 17.04
N VAL A 29 -13.46 -5.80 16.09
CA VAL A 29 -12.84 -7.10 16.37
C VAL A 29 -11.35 -7.00 16.07
N VAL A 30 -10.49 -7.29 17.04
CA VAL A 30 -9.05 -7.41 16.88
C VAL A 30 -8.62 -8.76 17.43
N THR A 31 -8.00 -9.60 16.59
CA THR A 31 -7.63 -10.98 16.94
C THR A 31 -6.21 -11.31 16.50
N GLY A 32 -5.80 -12.57 16.71
CA GLY A 32 -4.46 -13.07 16.33
C GLY A 32 -3.31 -12.35 17.05
N GLU A 33 -2.09 -12.60 16.59
CA GLU A 33 -0.90 -11.87 17.05
C GLU A 33 -0.84 -10.50 16.36
N THR A 34 -1.68 -9.58 16.80
CA THR A 34 -1.83 -8.24 16.20
C THR A 34 -1.27 -7.17 17.11
N VAL A 35 -0.37 -6.35 16.58
CA VAL A 35 0.17 -5.17 17.25
C VAL A 35 -0.39 -3.92 16.59
N ILE A 36 -0.95 -3.00 17.38
CA ILE A 36 -1.47 -1.71 16.90
C ILE A 36 -0.70 -0.58 17.57
N GLY A 37 -0.03 0.25 16.78
CA GLY A 37 0.79 1.37 17.24
C GLY A 37 0.00 2.54 17.83
N ASP A 38 0.73 3.42 18.53
CA ASP A 38 0.21 4.54 19.31
C ASP A 38 -0.74 5.44 18.49
N GLY A 39 -1.82 5.93 19.13
CA GLY A 39 -2.74 6.92 18.56
C GLY A 39 -3.58 6.42 17.36
N THR A 40 -3.56 5.14 17.06
CA THR A 40 -4.38 4.56 16.00
C THR A 40 -5.85 4.50 16.41
N VAL A 41 -6.75 4.84 15.48
CA VAL A 41 -8.20 4.82 15.70
C VAL A 41 -8.85 3.79 14.80
N VAL A 42 -9.54 2.82 15.36
CA VAL A 42 -10.29 1.78 14.66
C VAL A 42 -11.78 2.02 14.79
N PHE A 43 -12.46 2.08 13.66
CA PHE A 43 -13.87 2.45 13.55
C PHE A 43 -14.80 1.22 13.58
N PRO A 44 -16.12 1.42 13.80
CA PRO A 44 -17.04 0.32 14.03
C PRO A 44 -17.04 -0.74 12.93
N PHE A 45 -17.18 -1.99 13.35
CA PHE A 45 -17.26 -3.17 12.48
C PHE A 45 -15.99 -3.49 11.68
N ALA A 46 -14.85 -2.87 11.97
CA ALA A 46 -13.57 -3.31 11.43
C ALA A 46 -13.18 -4.67 12.03
N SER A 47 -12.59 -5.54 11.20
CA SER A 47 -12.06 -6.86 11.58
C SER A 47 -10.57 -6.91 11.27
N VAL A 48 -9.76 -6.87 12.31
CA VAL A 48 -8.30 -6.70 12.23
C VAL A 48 -7.62 -7.91 12.85
N GLY A 49 -6.74 -8.56 12.08
CA GLY A 49 -5.98 -9.72 12.55
C GLY A 49 -6.72 -11.06 12.46
N GLU A 50 -7.88 -11.12 11.80
CA GLU A 50 -8.55 -12.39 11.50
C GLU A 50 -7.73 -13.21 10.50
N ILE A 51 -7.86 -14.54 10.56
CA ILE A 51 -7.07 -15.46 9.73
C ILE A 51 -7.08 -15.07 8.25
N PRO A 52 -5.97 -15.31 7.51
CA PRO A 52 -5.89 -15.03 6.08
C PRO A 52 -6.99 -15.76 5.28
N GLN A 53 -7.49 -15.08 4.26
CA GLN A 53 -8.40 -15.67 3.28
C GLN A 53 -7.60 -16.44 2.20
N ASP A 54 -6.63 -17.23 2.62
CA ASP A 54 -5.81 -18.09 1.77
C ASP A 54 -6.10 -19.56 2.06
N LEU A 55 -6.48 -20.33 1.04
CA LEU A 55 -6.75 -21.77 1.17
C LEU A 55 -5.52 -22.59 1.59
N LYS A 56 -4.33 -22.04 1.48
CA LYS A 56 -3.08 -22.67 1.90
C LYS A 56 -2.80 -22.47 3.39
N PHE A 57 -3.45 -21.50 4.04
CA PHE A 57 -3.27 -21.24 5.46
C PHE A 57 -3.76 -22.43 6.29
N LYS A 58 -2.90 -22.94 7.17
CA LYS A 58 -3.17 -24.14 7.99
C LYS A 58 -3.21 -23.86 9.50
N GLY A 59 -3.28 -22.60 9.88
CA GLY A 59 -3.24 -22.19 11.28
C GLY A 59 -1.83 -21.99 11.83
N GLU A 60 -0.84 -21.83 10.95
CA GLU A 60 0.52 -21.47 11.32
C GLU A 60 0.59 -20.11 12.04
N ARG A 61 1.68 -19.92 12.79
CA ARG A 61 1.89 -18.65 13.49
C ARG A 61 2.12 -17.51 12.50
N ALA A 62 1.29 -16.49 12.60
CA ALA A 62 1.34 -15.33 11.71
C ALA A 62 1.00 -14.04 12.46
N ARG A 63 1.56 -12.92 12.04
CA ARG A 63 1.46 -11.64 12.72
C ARG A 63 0.92 -10.55 11.80
N LEU A 64 0.24 -9.57 12.42
CA LEU A 64 -0.13 -8.30 11.82
C LEU A 64 0.48 -7.17 12.66
N GLU A 65 1.31 -6.35 12.04
CA GLU A 65 1.97 -5.21 12.66
C GLU A 65 1.43 -3.93 12.04
N ILE A 66 0.75 -3.10 12.82
CA ILE A 66 0.16 -1.82 12.40
C ILE A 66 0.89 -0.70 13.13
N GLY A 67 1.43 0.25 12.39
CA GLY A 67 2.12 1.43 12.89
C GLY A 67 1.18 2.39 13.62
N GLN A 68 1.67 3.61 13.80
CA GLN A 68 1.05 4.63 14.65
C GLN A 68 0.09 5.53 13.85
N ARG A 69 -0.86 6.17 14.56
CA ARG A 69 -1.76 7.22 14.06
C ARG A 69 -2.57 6.84 12.83
N ASN A 70 -2.76 5.55 12.60
CA ASN A 70 -3.59 5.07 11.51
C ASN A 70 -5.08 5.33 11.77
N ARG A 71 -5.83 5.51 10.71
CA ARG A 71 -7.30 5.59 10.72
C ARG A 71 -7.88 4.41 9.95
N ILE A 72 -8.35 3.42 10.67
CA ILE A 72 -8.93 2.18 10.11
C ILE A 72 -10.44 2.31 10.21
N ARG A 73 -11.08 2.66 9.08
CA ARG A 73 -12.50 3.00 9.01
C ARG A 73 -13.40 1.76 9.09
N GLU A 74 -14.70 2.01 8.97
CA GLU A 74 -15.76 1.03 9.15
C GLU A 74 -15.60 -0.13 8.16
N TYR A 75 -15.83 -1.36 8.62
CA TYR A 75 -15.80 -2.59 7.82
C TYR A 75 -14.45 -2.87 7.13
N VAL A 76 -13.38 -2.21 7.51
CA VAL A 76 -12.04 -2.55 7.02
C VAL A 76 -11.65 -3.93 7.53
N THR A 77 -10.98 -4.70 6.66
CA THR A 77 -10.40 -5.98 7.03
C THR A 77 -8.89 -5.99 6.76
N MET A 78 -8.12 -6.52 7.72
CA MET A 78 -6.66 -6.68 7.60
C MET A 78 -6.27 -8.06 8.11
N ASN A 79 -5.57 -8.83 7.29
CA ASN A 79 -5.14 -10.17 7.65
C ASN A 79 -3.65 -10.23 8.04
N PRO A 80 -3.24 -11.11 8.96
CA PRO A 80 -1.84 -11.39 9.24
C PRO A 80 -1.14 -12.07 8.04
N GLY A 81 0.16 -12.30 8.17
CA GLY A 81 0.93 -13.02 7.15
C GLY A 81 0.61 -14.51 7.06
N THR A 82 1.38 -15.21 6.21
CA THR A 82 1.38 -16.67 6.07
C THR A 82 2.83 -17.19 6.11
N GLU A 83 3.05 -18.45 6.42
CA GLU A 83 4.38 -19.05 6.42
C GLU A 83 5.11 -18.83 5.09
N GLY A 84 4.39 -19.00 3.97
CA GLY A 84 4.92 -18.84 2.61
C GLY A 84 5.28 -17.39 2.23
N GLY A 85 4.78 -16.40 2.96
CA GLY A 85 5.05 -14.96 2.73
C GLY A 85 5.95 -14.30 3.77
N GLY A 86 6.51 -15.10 4.69
CA GLY A 86 7.36 -14.58 5.76
C GLY A 86 6.65 -14.31 7.07
N GLY A 87 5.37 -14.66 7.17
CA GLY A 87 4.62 -14.70 8.43
C GLY A 87 4.12 -13.36 8.95
N VAL A 88 4.34 -12.26 8.23
CA VAL A 88 3.99 -10.91 8.75
C VAL A 88 3.42 -10.01 7.68
N THR A 89 2.23 -9.47 7.95
CA THR A 89 1.69 -8.28 7.24
C THR A 89 2.08 -7.03 8.02
N ARG A 90 2.61 -6.02 7.34
CA ARG A 90 3.02 -4.74 7.95
C ARG A 90 2.27 -3.56 7.35
N ILE A 91 1.83 -2.67 8.23
CA ILE A 91 1.21 -1.39 7.90
C ILE A 91 2.06 -0.30 8.56
N GLY A 92 2.50 0.69 7.80
CA GLY A 92 3.25 1.84 8.28
C GLY A 92 2.41 2.82 9.10
N ASP A 93 2.91 4.03 9.25
CA ASP A 93 2.32 5.10 10.05
C ASP A 93 1.39 6.02 9.23
N ASP A 94 0.50 6.73 9.94
CA ASP A 94 -0.31 7.82 9.38
C ASP A 94 -1.22 7.43 8.19
N GLY A 95 -1.54 6.15 8.03
CA GLY A 95 -2.38 5.64 6.96
C GLY A 95 -3.87 5.94 7.15
N LEU A 96 -4.61 6.03 6.04
CA LEU A 96 -6.06 6.14 6.01
C LEU A 96 -6.66 4.98 5.21
N PHE A 97 -7.29 4.07 5.90
CA PHE A 97 -7.98 2.92 5.32
C PHE A 97 -9.49 3.19 5.38
N MET A 98 -10.05 3.66 4.25
CA MET A 98 -11.45 4.07 4.20
C MET A 98 -12.39 2.86 4.22
N ALA A 99 -13.67 3.12 4.46
CA ALA A 99 -14.65 2.10 4.74
C ALA A 99 -14.68 0.97 3.70
N GLY A 100 -14.69 -0.28 4.19
CA GLY A 100 -14.73 -1.48 3.38
C GLY A 100 -13.43 -1.82 2.64
N SER A 101 -12.33 -1.09 2.85
CA SER A 101 -11.06 -1.45 2.23
C SER A 101 -10.46 -2.72 2.85
N HIS A 102 -9.62 -3.41 2.09
CA HIS A 102 -9.03 -4.69 2.48
C HIS A 102 -7.51 -4.70 2.25
N VAL A 103 -6.78 -5.19 3.24
CA VAL A 103 -5.36 -5.56 3.13
C VAL A 103 -5.22 -7.05 3.42
N ALA A 104 -4.84 -7.81 2.40
CA ALA A 104 -4.61 -9.25 2.52
C ALA A 104 -3.26 -9.56 3.18
N HIS A 105 -3.01 -10.85 3.33
CA HIS A 105 -1.83 -11.41 3.98
C HIS A 105 -0.50 -11.01 3.31
N ASP A 106 0.56 -10.95 4.10
CA ASP A 106 1.94 -10.74 3.65
C ASP A 106 2.20 -9.41 2.93
N CYS A 107 1.24 -8.47 2.97
CA CYS A 107 1.42 -7.15 2.42
C CYS A 107 2.42 -6.32 3.24
N GLN A 108 3.21 -5.49 2.55
CA GLN A 108 4.08 -4.48 3.13
C GLN A 108 3.58 -3.11 2.69
N ILE A 109 2.92 -2.41 3.59
CA ILE A 109 2.28 -1.11 3.32
C ILE A 109 3.08 -0.03 4.03
N GLY A 110 3.57 0.95 3.27
CA GLY A 110 4.35 2.08 3.76
C GLY A 110 3.54 3.10 4.56
N ASP A 111 4.16 4.24 4.82
CA ASP A 111 3.57 5.33 5.58
C ASP A 111 2.63 6.19 4.71
N ARG A 112 1.62 6.82 5.34
CA ARG A 112 0.68 7.76 4.72
C ARG A 112 -0.05 7.19 3.50
N VAL A 113 -0.18 5.86 3.44
CA VAL A 113 -0.95 5.19 2.39
C VAL A 113 -2.45 5.45 2.59
N ILE A 114 -3.15 5.68 1.49
CA ILE A 114 -4.60 5.87 1.48
C ILE A 114 -5.24 4.77 0.64
N LEU A 115 -6.04 3.92 1.26
CA LEU A 115 -6.97 3.05 0.57
C LEU A 115 -8.36 3.67 0.62
N VAL A 116 -8.88 4.10 -0.53
CA VAL A 116 -10.22 4.70 -0.63
C VAL A 116 -11.28 3.59 -0.52
N ASN A 117 -12.53 3.96 -0.27
CA ASN A 117 -13.62 3.04 -0.01
C ASN A 117 -13.63 1.80 -0.93
N ASN A 118 -13.70 0.63 -0.32
CA ASN A 118 -13.75 -0.68 -0.99
C ASN A 118 -12.52 -0.97 -1.90
N ALA A 119 -11.41 -0.26 -1.73
CA ALA A 119 -10.16 -0.63 -2.38
C ALA A 119 -9.60 -1.92 -1.74
N SER A 120 -9.09 -2.83 -2.55
CA SER A 120 -8.60 -4.13 -2.09
C SER A 120 -7.17 -4.40 -2.56
N VAL A 121 -6.30 -4.76 -1.62
CA VAL A 121 -4.91 -5.13 -1.89
C VAL A 121 -4.77 -6.62 -1.61
N ALA A 122 -4.49 -7.40 -2.65
CA ALA A 122 -4.30 -8.85 -2.53
C ALA A 122 -2.96 -9.20 -1.88
N GLY A 123 -2.75 -10.47 -1.55
CA GLY A 123 -1.57 -10.91 -0.80
C GLY A 123 -0.22 -10.59 -1.42
N HIS A 124 0.80 -10.44 -0.58
CA HIS A 124 2.19 -10.21 -0.95
C HIS A 124 2.47 -8.90 -1.71
N CYS A 125 1.55 -7.96 -1.69
CA CYS A 125 1.78 -6.66 -2.32
C CYS A 125 2.70 -5.77 -1.49
N VAL A 126 3.46 -4.92 -2.19
CA VAL A 126 4.29 -3.87 -1.58
C VAL A 126 3.77 -2.52 -2.05
N LEU A 127 3.25 -1.71 -1.14
CA LEU A 127 2.89 -0.32 -1.39
C LEU A 127 3.88 0.56 -0.64
N GLU A 128 4.64 1.35 -1.35
CA GLU A 128 5.55 2.30 -0.72
C GLU A 128 4.79 3.51 -0.15
N ASP A 129 5.50 4.44 0.49
CA ASP A 129 4.92 5.62 1.13
C ASP A 129 4.07 6.47 0.19
N ASP A 130 3.10 7.17 0.75
CA ASP A 130 2.26 8.15 0.05
C ASP A 130 1.44 7.59 -1.13
N VAL A 131 1.30 6.27 -1.26
CA VAL A 131 0.47 5.64 -2.29
C VAL A 131 -1.01 5.87 -2.01
N ILE A 132 -1.77 6.17 -3.06
CA ILE A 132 -3.24 6.30 -2.99
C ILE A 132 -3.88 5.29 -3.93
N ILE A 133 -4.72 4.42 -3.39
CA ILE A 133 -5.55 3.49 -4.17
C ILE A 133 -6.97 4.00 -4.20
N GLY A 134 -7.45 4.36 -5.38
CA GLY A 134 -8.80 4.87 -5.62
C GLY A 134 -9.90 3.87 -5.26
N GLY A 135 -11.10 4.36 -5.00
CA GLY A 135 -12.22 3.54 -4.56
C GLY A 135 -12.59 2.44 -5.55
N LEU A 136 -13.02 1.28 -5.03
CA LEU A 136 -13.42 0.11 -5.82
C LEU A 136 -12.30 -0.45 -6.72
N SER A 137 -11.05 -0.11 -6.44
CA SER A 137 -9.88 -0.60 -7.18
C SER A 137 -9.32 -1.86 -6.54
N GLY A 138 -8.73 -2.74 -7.37
CA GLY A 138 -8.09 -3.97 -6.92
C GLY A 138 -6.62 -4.03 -7.33
N VAL A 139 -5.77 -4.45 -6.42
CA VAL A 139 -4.34 -4.70 -6.67
C VAL A 139 -4.10 -6.20 -6.65
N HIS A 140 -3.58 -6.76 -7.75
CA HIS A 140 -3.30 -8.19 -7.87
C HIS A 140 -2.13 -8.60 -6.96
N GLN A 141 -2.10 -9.86 -6.55
CA GLN A 141 -1.02 -10.42 -5.71
C GLN A 141 0.39 -10.11 -6.27
N TRP A 142 1.35 -9.88 -5.37
CA TRP A 142 2.77 -9.67 -5.69
C TRP A 142 3.08 -8.37 -6.44
N VAL A 143 2.11 -7.50 -6.62
CA VAL A 143 2.35 -6.19 -7.26
C VAL A 143 3.07 -5.27 -6.29
N ARG A 144 4.05 -4.52 -6.83
CA ARG A 144 4.71 -3.41 -6.13
C ARG A 144 4.20 -2.08 -6.70
N ILE A 145 3.87 -1.16 -5.80
CA ILE A 145 3.44 0.19 -6.16
C ILE A 145 4.40 1.19 -5.51
N GLY A 146 5.12 1.92 -6.34
CA GLY A 146 6.15 2.85 -5.91
C GLY A 146 5.60 4.10 -5.24
N ARG A 147 6.45 4.75 -4.47
CA ARG A 147 6.13 5.91 -3.63
C ARG A 147 5.35 6.99 -4.38
N GLY A 148 4.29 7.49 -3.74
CA GLY A 148 3.51 8.60 -4.26
C GLY A 148 2.72 8.31 -5.53
N ALA A 149 2.64 7.05 -5.97
CA ALA A 149 1.77 6.67 -7.09
C ALA A 149 0.29 6.87 -6.73
N MET A 150 -0.52 7.15 -7.74
CA MET A 150 -1.96 7.32 -7.63
C MET A 150 -2.67 6.33 -8.55
N ILE A 151 -3.50 5.49 -7.99
CA ILE A 151 -4.40 4.60 -8.73
C ILE A 151 -5.78 5.24 -8.76
N GLY A 152 -6.30 5.48 -9.94
CA GLY A 152 -7.66 5.99 -10.13
C GLY A 152 -8.72 5.03 -9.59
N ALA A 153 -9.94 5.52 -9.40
CA ALA A 153 -11.04 4.66 -8.96
C ALA A 153 -11.41 3.60 -10.03
N VAL A 154 -11.96 2.48 -9.57
CA VAL A 154 -12.45 1.38 -10.44
C VAL A 154 -11.33 0.84 -11.37
N THR A 155 -10.12 0.73 -10.85
CA THR A 155 -8.93 0.30 -11.61
C THR A 155 -8.43 -1.04 -11.11
N MET A 156 -8.18 -1.98 -12.04
CA MET A 156 -7.48 -3.25 -11.76
C MET A 156 -5.99 -3.09 -12.04
N VAL A 157 -5.15 -3.21 -11.02
CA VAL A 157 -3.69 -3.14 -11.13
C VAL A 157 -3.12 -4.55 -11.17
N THR A 158 -2.55 -4.96 -12.30
CA THR A 158 -2.06 -6.35 -12.52
C THR A 158 -0.54 -6.45 -12.68
N ALA A 159 0.17 -5.33 -12.71
CA ALA A 159 1.62 -5.26 -12.86
C ALA A 159 2.18 -4.13 -11.98
N ASP A 160 3.51 -4.07 -11.82
CA ASP A 160 4.18 -3.06 -10.99
C ASP A 160 3.92 -1.64 -11.51
N VAL A 161 3.78 -0.70 -10.56
CA VAL A 161 3.58 0.72 -10.84
C VAL A 161 4.80 1.50 -10.38
N ILE A 162 5.40 2.26 -11.28
CA ILE A 162 6.57 3.09 -10.96
C ILE A 162 6.24 4.16 -9.91
N PRO A 163 7.23 4.60 -9.10
CA PRO A 163 7.06 5.75 -8.22
C PRO A 163 6.49 6.97 -8.96
N PHE A 164 5.58 7.68 -8.30
CA PHE A 164 4.88 8.86 -8.81
C PHE A 164 3.99 8.59 -10.03
N GLY A 165 3.78 7.35 -10.44
CA GLY A 165 2.91 7.01 -11.55
C GLY A 165 1.45 7.37 -11.30
N LEU A 166 0.73 7.73 -12.35
CA LEU A 166 -0.73 7.83 -12.38
C LEU A 166 -1.26 6.67 -13.21
N VAL A 167 -2.12 5.86 -12.61
CA VAL A 167 -2.73 4.69 -13.27
C VAL A 167 -4.23 4.86 -13.31
N GLN A 168 -4.83 4.66 -14.47
CA GLN A 168 -6.27 4.78 -14.67
C GLN A 168 -6.82 3.66 -15.57
N GLY A 169 -8.14 3.56 -15.60
CA GLY A 169 -8.90 2.65 -16.46
C GLY A 169 -9.25 1.32 -15.82
N PRO A 170 -10.27 0.61 -16.34
CA PRO A 170 -10.74 -0.67 -15.77
C PRO A 170 -9.65 -1.75 -15.76
N ARG A 171 -8.77 -1.76 -16.76
CA ARG A 171 -7.46 -2.41 -16.73
C ARG A 171 -6.44 -1.30 -16.62
N GLY A 172 -5.73 -1.24 -15.48
CA GLY A 172 -4.81 -0.14 -15.20
C GLY A 172 -3.78 0.05 -16.31
N HIS A 173 -3.66 1.27 -16.78
CA HIS A 173 -2.59 1.73 -17.67
C HIS A 173 -1.84 2.85 -16.97
N LEU A 174 -0.55 2.96 -17.24
CA LEU A 174 0.24 4.09 -16.78
C LEU A 174 -0.10 5.32 -17.62
N ASP A 175 -0.92 6.21 -17.06
CA ASP A 175 -1.44 7.41 -17.76
C ASP A 175 -0.48 8.60 -17.64
N GLY A 176 0.66 8.40 -17.02
CA GLY A 176 1.71 9.38 -16.82
C GLY A 176 2.16 9.47 -15.37
N LEU A 177 2.45 10.68 -14.92
CA LEU A 177 2.88 10.97 -13.55
C LEU A 177 1.75 11.59 -12.74
N ASN A 178 1.70 11.31 -11.45
CA ASN A 178 0.82 11.96 -10.48
C ASN A 178 1.26 13.41 -10.23
N LEU A 179 1.06 14.27 -11.24
CA LEU A 179 1.48 15.68 -11.19
C LEU A 179 0.81 16.46 -10.06
N VAL A 180 -0.41 16.09 -9.70
CA VAL A 180 -1.14 16.73 -8.59
C VAL A 180 -0.44 16.39 -7.27
N GLY A 181 -0.11 15.14 -7.06
CA GLY A 181 0.62 14.70 -5.87
C GLY A 181 2.01 15.30 -5.77
N LEU A 182 2.76 15.33 -6.87
CA LEU A 182 4.09 15.95 -6.93
C LEU A 182 4.03 17.46 -6.56
N LYS A 183 3.10 18.20 -7.14
CA LYS A 183 2.92 19.65 -6.84
C LYS A 183 2.50 19.88 -5.39
N ARG A 184 1.58 19.09 -4.84
CA ARG A 184 1.14 19.21 -3.44
C ARG A 184 2.27 18.96 -2.45
N ARG A 185 3.23 18.10 -2.79
CA ARG A 185 4.44 17.84 -2.01
C ARG A 185 5.54 18.87 -2.24
N GLY A 186 5.31 19.90 -3.05
CA GLY A 186 6.27 20.99 -3.29
C GLY A 186 7.47 20.58 -4.15
N VAL A 187 7.34 19.55 -4.98
CA VAL A 187 8.43 19.10 -5.87
C VAL A 187 8.74 20.20 -6.88
N ALA A 188 10.04 20.48 -7.06
CA ALA A 188 10.52 21.50 -7.96
C ALA A 188 10.12 21.22 -9.42
N ARG A 189 9.94 22.30 -10.22
CA ARG A 189 9.56 22.15 -11.63
C ARG A 189 10.58 21.36 -12.44
N ASP A 190 11.87 21.59 -12.17
CA ASP A 190 12.95 20.92 -12.88
C ASP A 190 12.96 19.41 -12.62
N ASP A 191 12.68 18.99 -11.38
CA ASP A 191 12.53 17.56 -11.05
C ASP A 191 11.32 16.95 -11.77
N ILE A 192 10.20 17.69 -11.86
CA ILE A 192 9.01 17.22 -12.59
C ILE A 192 9.32 17.10 -14.10
N HIS A 193 10.09 18.01 -14.67
CA HIS A 193 10.52 17.93 -16.08
C HIS A 193 11.43 16.71 -16.27
N ALA A 194 12.44 16.54 -15.41
CA ALA A 194 13.33 15.38 -15.48
C ALA A 194 12.57 14.03 -15.39
N LEU A 195 11.57 13.94 -14.51
CA LEU A 195 10.70 12.76 -14.43
C LEU A 195 9.88 12.53 -15.71
N ARG A 196 9.40 13.60 -16.37
CA ARG A 196 8.67 13.48 -17.64
C ARG A 196 9.57 13.00 -18.77
N ASP A 197 10.77 13.56 -18.87
CA ASP A 197 11.75 13.17 -19.90
C ASP A 197 12.17 11.71 -19.71
N MET A 198 12.40 11.30 -18.45
CA MET A 198 12.64 9.89 -18.09
C MET A 198 11.46 9.00 -18.54
N LEU A 199 10.22 9.37 -18.22
CA LEU A 199 9.05 8.56 -18.59
C LEU A 199 8.89 8.43 -20.09
N ALA A 200 9.15 9.50 -20.85
CA ALA A 200 9.12 9.47 -22.30
C ALA A 200 10.16 8.50 -22.89
N ARG A 201 11.34 8.41 -22.29
CA ARG A 201 12.38 7.43 -22.68
C ARG A 201 11.96 6.00 -22.33
N LEU A 202 11.46 5.77 -21.12
CA LEU A 202 10.97 4.45 -20.68
C LEU A 202 9.89 3.89 -21.63
N GLY A 203 9.07 4.74 -22.22
CA GLY A 203 8.02 4.34 -23.15
C GLY A 203 8.51 3.88 -24.53
N GLN A 204 9.82 4.02 -24.83
CA GLN A 204 10.38 3.64 -26.14
C GLN A 204 10.80 2.18 -26.25
N GLY A 205 10.88 1.46 -25.12
CA GLY A 205 11.36 0.08 -25.10
C GLY A 205 10.98 -0.70 -23.85
N SER A 206 11.78 -1.70 -23.50
CA SER A 206 11.64 -2.41 -22.24
C SER A 206 11.99 -1.49 -21.06
N PHE A 207 11.09 -1.31 -20.09
CA PHE A 207 11.33 -0.49 -18.89
C PHE A 207 12.68 -0.81 -18.21
N ARG A 208 13.01 -2.09 -18.07
CA ARG A 208 14.26 -2.50 -17.41
C ARG A 208 15.50 -2.19 -18.23
N ASP A 209 15.44 -2.33 -19.54
CA ASP A 209 16.60 -2.06 -20.40
C ASP A 209 16.85 -0.56 -20.51
N GLU A 210 15.81 0.23 -20.71
CA GLU A 210 15.90 1.69 -20.69
C GLU A 210 16.38 2.21 -19.33
N ALA A 211 15.88 1.66 -18.23
CA ALA A 211 16.32 2.04 -16.89
C ALA A 211 17.81 1.72 -16.66
N ARG A 212 18.32 0.58 -17.15
CA ARG A 212 19.76 0.27 -17.06
C ARG A 212 20.63 1.28 -17.83
N GLN A 213 20.21 1.68 -19.02
CA GLN A 213 20.93 2.67 -19.81
C GLN A 213 20.94 4.04 -19.08
N MET A 214 19.78 4.50 -18.64
CA MET A 214 19.66 5.78 -17.92
C MET A 214 20.38 5.77 -16.55
N SER A 215 20.47 4.64 -15.87
CA SER A 215 21.14 4.56 -14.57
C SER A 215 22.65 4.79 -14.63
N ALA A 216 23.28 4.63 -15.82
CA ALA A 216 24.66 4.96 -16.06
C ALA A 216 24.92 6.47 -16.24
N GLU A 217 23.87 7.25 -16.44
CA GLU A 217 23.94 8.70 -16.59
C GLU A 217 23.85 9.42 -15.23
N THR A 218 24.22 10.70 -15.18
CA THR A 218 23.99 11.52 -14.00
C THR A 218 22.53 11.94 -13.93
N ASN A 219 21.84 11.47 -12.91
CA ASN A 219 20.41 11.72 -12.70
C ASN A 219 20.16 12.43 -11.37
N GLY A 220 19.13 13.27 -11.33
CA GLY A 220 18.61 13.84 -10.08
C GLY A 220 18.02 12.73 -9.17
N PRO A 221 17.85 13.02 -7.87
CA PRO A 221 17.46 12.03 -6.87
C PRO A 221 16.10 11.37 -7.17
N MET A 222 15.13 12.13 -7.67
CA MET A 222 13.80 11.58 -7.98
C MET A 222 13.80 10.65 -9.20
N VAL A 223 14.58 10.98 -10.22
CA VAL A 223 14.78 10.08 -11.37
C VAL A 223 15.50 8.81 -10.91
N ARG A 224 16.52 8.96 -10.08
CA ARG A 224 17.26 7.82 -9.51
C ARG A 224 16.33 6.89 -8.74
N GLU A 225 15.45 7.41 -7.91
CA GLU A 225 14.46 6.62 -7.17
C GLU A 225 13.58 5.76 -8.09
N VAL A 226 13.09 6.33 -9.20
CA VAL A 226 12.29 5.56 -10.16
C VAL A 226 13.13 4.48 -10.84
N LEU A 227 14.36 4.80 -11.25
CA LEU A 227 15.25 3.82 -11.88
C LEU A 227 15.61 2.68 -10.92
N ASP A 228 15.93 2.98 -9.67
CA ASP A 228 16.24 1.98 -8.64
C ASP A 228 15.04 1.07 -8.36
N PHE A 229 13.81 1.64 -8.31
CA PHE A 229 12.59 0.84 -8.19
C PHE A 229 12.39 -0.12 -9.37
N ILE A 230 12.62 0.35 -10.61
CA ILE A 230 12.49 -0.47 -11.82
C ILE A 230 13.54 -1.60 -11.83
N LEU A 231 14.76 -1.31 -11.41
CA LEU A 231 15.87 -2.26 -11.40
C LEU A 231 15.85 -3.20 -10.18
N GLY A 232 15.07 -2.87 -9.15
CA GLY A 232 14.89 -3.69 -7.97
C GLY A 232 14.26 -5.06 -8.27
N PRO A 233 14.36 -6.01 -7.32
CA PRO A 233 13.85 -7.36 -7.51
C PRO A 233 12.33 -7.37 -7.69
N SER A 234 11.85 -7.95 -8.77
CA SER A 234 10.45 -8.26 -9.05
C SER A 234 10.35 -9.21 -10.24
N ASP A 235 9.46 -10.18 -10.13
CA ASP A 235 9.11 -11.09 -11.22
C ASP A 235 7.94 -10.54 -12.07
N ARG A 236 7.41 -9.35 -11.70
CA ARG A 236 6.31 -8.70 -12.39
C ARG A 236 6.81 -7.79 -13.52
N SER A 237 6.02 -7.66 -14.57
CA SER A 237 6.14 -6.58 -15.55
C SER A 237 5.68 -5.26 -14.95
N PHE A 238 5.97 -4.16 -15.62
CA PHE A 238 5.45 -2.84 -15.29
C PHE A 238 4.19 -2.51 -16.10
N LEU A 239 3.29 -1.71 -15.51
CA LEU A 239 2.24 -1.09 -16.31
C LEU A 239 2.89 -0.11 -17.28
N ALA A 240 2.60 -0.31 -18.56
CA ALA A 240 3.10 0.56 -19.64
C ALA A 240 2.11 1.72 -19.90
N PRO A 241 2.59 2.82 -20.50
CA PRO A 241 1.72 3.83 -21.07
C PRO A 241 0.74 3.20 -22.09
N HIS A 242 -0.42 3.84 -22.24
CA HIS A 242 -1.35 3.46 -23.32
C HIS A 242 -0.67 3.73 -24.67
N PRO A 243 -0.75 2.81 -25.66
CA PRO A 243 -0.25 3.06 -27.01
C PRO A 243 -0.94 4.26 -27.65
#